data_9e813b56c7bc21a16eccd441d990557a
#
_entry.id   9e813b56c7bc21a16eccd441d990557a
#
_cell.length_a   1.000
_cell.length_b   1.000
_cell.length_c   1.000
_cell.angle_alpha   90.00
_cell.angle_beta   90.00
_cell.angle_gamma   90.00
#
_symmetry.space_group_name_H-M   'P 1'
#
loop_
_entity.id
_entity.type
_entity.pdbx_description
1 polymer ?
#
loop_
_entity_poly.entity_id
_entity_poly.type
_entity_poly.pdbx_seq_one_letter_code
_entity_poly.pdbx_strand_id
1 'polypeptide(L)'
;MAAVAKRTFSLPSEHAKFIDTKVKSGAYASGSEVVRAGLRALQERDAAVERWLREEAGPAYDAMMADTSRAISAKKVFSAITTRHASRRKTLSRTKA
;
A
#
# COMPACT_ATOMS: atom_id res chain seq x y z
N MET A 1 4.19 8.46 -28.31
CA MET A 1 5.36 8.01 -27.55
C MET A 1 5.45 8.80 -26.24
N ALA A 2 5.55 8.10 -25.11
CA ALA A 2 5.65 8.78 -23.82
C ALA A 2 6.99 9.48 -23.69
N ALA A 3 7.00 10.73 -23.25
CA ALA A 3 8.21 11.48 -22.95
C ALA A 3 8.88 10.89 -21.71
N VAL A 4 10.20 10.75 -21.75
CA VAL A 4 10.98 10.32 -20.58
C VAL A 4 11.44 11.55 -19.82
N ALA A 5 11.05 11.64 -18.54
CA ALA A 5 11.49 12.71 -17.65
C ALA A 5 12.55 12.15 -16.71
N LYS A 6 13.70 12.81 -16.68
CA LYS A 6 14.78 12.42 -15.78
C LYS A 6 14.48 12.96 -14.37
N ARG A 7 14.51 12.09 -13.38
CA ARG A 7 14.32 12.44 -11.97
C ARG A 7 15.47 11.88 -11.14
N THR A 8 15.92 12.64 -10.17
CA THR A 8 16.98 12.23 -9.25
C THR A 8 16.44 12.22 -7.83
N PHE A 9 16.65 11.13 -7.12
CA PHE A 9 16.18 10.94 -5.75
C PHE A 9 17.32 10.47 -4.86
N SER A 10 17.30 10.94 -3.62
CA SER A 10 18.18 10.40 -2.58
C SER A 10 17.47 9.23 -1.92
N LEU A 11 18.15 8.10 -1.80
CA LEU A 11 17.60 6.88 -1.21
C LEU A 11 18.40 6.48 0.03
N PRO A 12 17.75 5.96 1.07
CA PRO A 12 18.47 5.30 2.16
C PRO A 12 19.33 4.16 1.61
N SER A 13 20.44 3.87 2.28
CA SER A 13 21.36 2.82 1.84
C SER A 13 20.68 1.46 1.71
N GLU A 14 19.69 1.17 2.55
CA GLU A 14 18.89 -0.04 2.50
C GLU A 14 18.16 -0.18 1.15
N HIS A 15 17.55 0.88 0.67
CA HIS A 15 16.85 0.89 -0.61
C HIS A 15 17.81 0.79 -1.79
N ALA A 16 18.96 1.47 -1.69
CA ALA A 16 20.00 1.38 -2.71
C ALA A 16 20.51 -0.05 -2.85
N LYS A 17 20.77 -0.72 -1.74
CA LYS A 17 21.19 -2.13 -1.71
C LYS A 17 20.12 -3.06 -2.29
N PHE A 18 18.87 -2.81 -2.00
CA PHE A 18 17.76 -3.58 -2.55
C PHE A 18 17.74 -3.50 -4.08
N ILE A 19 17.89 -2.30 -4.63
CA ILE A 19 17.96 -2.09 -6.08
C ILE A 19 19.16 -2.85 -6.67
N ASP A 20 20.33 -2.71 -6.07
CA ASP A 20 21.54 -3.38 -6.53
C ASP A 20 21.39 -4.90 -6.53
N THR A 21 20.79 -5.46 -5.50
CA THR A 21 20.51 -6.89 -5.39
C THR A 21 19.62 -7.37 -6.52
N LYS A 22 18.58 -6.61 -6.85
CA LYS A 22 17.64 -6.95 -7.93
C LYS A 22 18.33 -6.94 -9.28
N VAL A 23 19.20 -5.98 -9.53
CA VAL A 23 19.98 -5.92 -10.78
C VAL A 23 20.96 -7.08 -10.85
N LYS A 24 21.69 -7.36 -9.76
CA LYS A 24 22.65 -8.47 -9.71
C LYS A 24 22.00 -9.84 -9.90
N SER A 25 20.78 -10.00 -9.48
CA SER A 25 20.03 -11.26 -9.63
C SER A 25 19.70 -11.57 -11.10
N GLY A 26 19.83 -10.60 -11.99
CA GLY A 26 19.47 -10.73 -13.40
C GLY A 26 17.99 -10.54 -13.71
N ALA A 27 17.16 -10.31 -12.68
CA ALA A 27 15.72 -10.09 -12.88
C ALA A 27 15.42 -8.75 -13.55
N TYR A 28 16.31 -7.78 -13.40
CA TYR A 28 16.16 -6.43 -13.95
C TYR A 28 17.47 -6.00 -14.62
N ALA A 29 17.35 -5.30 -15.74
CA ALA A 29 18.52 -4.88 -16.52
C ALA A 29 19.28 -3.71 -15.89
N SER A 30 18.60 -2.87 -15.10
CA SER A 30 19.21 -1.68 -14.52
C SER A 30 18.42 -1.23 -13.29
N GLY A 31 19.02 -0.32 -12.51
CA GLY A 31 18.33 0.31 -11.38
C GLY A 31 17.06 1.04 -11.81
N SER A 32 17.09 1.69 -12.96
CA SER A 32 15.89 2.36 -13.52
C SER A 32 14.76 1.39 -13.76
N GLU A 33 15.06 0.18 -14.22
CA GLU A 33 14.04 -0.87 -14.43
C GLU A 33 13.42 -1.31 -13.10
N VAL A 34 14.22 -1.43 -12.05
CA VAL A 34 13.71 -1.76 -10.69
C VAL A 34 12.76 -0.68 -10.21
N VAL A 35 13.14 0.60 -10.36
CA VAL A 35 12.30 1.73 -9.95
C VAL A 35 10.99 1.75 -10.73
N ARG A 36 11.05 1.56 -12.04
CA ARG A 36 9.84 1.51 -12.88
C ARG A 36 8.90 0.37 -12.49
N ALA A 37 9.45 -0.79 -12.18
CA ALA A 37 8.67 -1.93 -11.71
C ALA A 37 7.99 -1.62 -10.36
N GLY A 38 8.71 -0.96 -9.46
CA GLY A 38 8.16 -0.53 -8.17
C GLY A 38 7.01 0.47 -8.33
N LEU A 39 7.18 1.44 -9.22
CA LEU A 39 6.15 2.43 -9.50
C LEU A 39 4.90 1.78 -10.13
N ARG A 40 5.08 0.83 -11.05
CA ARG A 40 3.95 0.07 -11.62
C ARG A 40 3.22 -0.72 -10.54
N ALA A 41 3.96 -1.39 -9.65
CA ALA A 41 3.37 -2.13 -8.54
C ALA A 41 2.55 -1.22 -7.64
N LEU A 42 3.04 -0.01 -7.36
CA LEU A 42 2.33 0.98 -6.55
C LEU A 42 1.05 1.45 -7.26
N GLN A 43 1.11 1.72 -8.57
CA GLN A 43 -0.05 2.09 -9.37
C GLN A 43 -1.12 0.98 -9.38
N GLU A 44 -0.69 -0.27 -9.50
CA GLU A 44 -1.59 -1.43 -9.45
C GLU A 44 -2.25 -1.56 -8.09
N ARG A 45 -1.50 -1.33 -7.02
CA ARG A 45 -2.01 -1.33 -5.65
C ARG A 45 -3.07 -0.25 -5.48
N ASP A 46 -2.80 0.97 -5.93
CA ASP A 46 -3.73 2.09 -5.83
C ASP A 46 -5.01 1.81 -6.62
N ALA A 47 -4.88 1.25 -7.82
CA ALA A 47 -6.01 0.87 -8.65
C ALA A 47 -6.87 -0.22 -7.99
N ALA A 48 -6.22 -1.19 -7.34
CA ALA A 48 -6.92 -2.26 -6.63
C ALA A 48 -7.69 -1.73 -5.42
N VAL A 49 -7.10 -0.81 -4.65
CA VAL A 49 -7.76 -0.17 -3.51
C VAL A 49 -8.95 0.66 -3.99
N GLU A 50 -8.78 1.44 -5.05
CA GLU A 50 -9.86 2.25 -5.63
C GLU A 50 -11.01 1.38 -6.11
N ARG A 51 -10.71 0.25 -6.75
CA ARG A 51 -11.71 -0.72 -7.21
C ARG A 51 -12.47 -1.32 -6.03
N TRP A 52 -11.74 -1.69 -4.97
CA TRP A 52 -12.35 -2.22 -3.76
C TRP A 52 -13.31 -1.21 -3.12
N LEU A 53 -12.89 0.07 -3.04
CA LEU A 53 -13.74 1.14 -2.50
C LEU A 53 -15.03 1.31 -3.32
N ARG A 54 -14.95 1.20 -4.65
CA ARG A 54 -16.09 1.33 -5.54
C ARG A 54 -17.03 0.12 -5.51
N GLU A 55 -16.46 -1.08 -5.58
CA GLU A 55 -17.21 -2.30 -5.79
C GLU A 55 -17.70 -2.96 -4.50
N GLU A 56 -16.97 -2.82 -3.41
CA GLU A 56 -17.30 -3.49 -2.15
C GLU A 56 -17.61 -2.53 -1.01
N ALA A 57 -16.70 -1.60 -0.72
CA ALA A 57 -16.87 -0.68 0.39
C ALA A 57 -17.98 0.35 0.14
N GLY A 58 -18.10 0.87 -1.09
CA GLY A 58 -19.11 1.82 -1.46
C GLY A 58 -20.52 1.27 -1.30
N PRO A 59 -20.85 0.12 -1.94
CA PRO A 59 -22.15 -0.52 -1.74
C PRO A 59 -22.44 -0.91 -0.30
N ALA A 60 -21.44 -1.36 0.44
CA ALA A 60 -21.58 -1.68 1.86
C ALA A 60 -21.93 -0.44 2.69
N TYR A 61 -21.29 0.68 2.38
CA TYR A 61 -21.57 1.97 3.01
C TYR A 61 -23.00 2.43 2.71
N ASP A 62 -23.42 2.33 1.44
CA ASP A 62 -24.79 2.71 1.02
C ASP A 62 -25.84 1.84 1.73
N ALA A 63 -25.61 0.55 1.84
CA ALA A 63 -26.48 -0.37 2.56
C ALA A 63 -26.54 -0.02 4.06
N MET A 64 -25.43 0.39 4.62
CA MET A 64 -25.29 0.81 6.01
C MET A 64 -26.09 2.10 6.29
N MET A 65 -26.06 3.06 5.38
CA MET A 65 -26.81 4.31 5.51
C MET A 65 -28.33 4.07 5.41
N ALA A 66 -28.73 3.00 4.72
CA ALA A 66 -30.15 2.62 4.63
C ALA A 66 -30.64 1.87 5.87
N ASP A 67 -29.75 1.31 6.68
CA ASP A 67 -30.07 0.54 7.88
C ASP A 67 -29.14 0.91 9.03
N THR A 68 -29.67 1.59 10.04
CA THR A 68 -28.93 2.09 11.20
C THR A 68 -28.29 0.98 12.06
N SER A 69 -28.93 -0.18 12.12
CA SER A 69 -28.37 -1.30 12.90
C SER A 69 -27.09 -1.85 12.25
N ARG A 70 -27.02 -1.86 10.94
CA ARG A 70 -25.81 -2.22 10.18
C ARG A 70 -24.71 -1.17 10.39
N ALA A 71 -25.07 0.10 10.48
CA ALA A 71 -24.13 1.20 10.71
C ALA A 71 -23.42 1.03 12.05
N ILE A 72 -24.13 0.68 13.10
CA ILE A 72 -23.57 0.44 14.43
C ILE A 72 -22.61 -0.75 14.40
N SER A 73 -22.99 -1.84 13.76
CA SER A 73 -22.15 -3.04 13.61
C SER A 73 -20.85 -2.74 12.86
N ALA A 74 -20.94 -1.97 11.77
CA ALA A 74 -19.78 -1.58 10.99
C ALA A 74 -18.81 -0.69 11.78
N LYS A 75 -19.34 0.24 12.57
CA LYS A 75 -18.52 1.07 13.46
C LYS A 75 -17.74 0.22 14.46
N LYS A 76 -18.37 -0.79 15.03
CA LYS A 76 -17.70 -1.73 15.95
C LYS A 76 -16.56 -2.47 15.28
N VAL A 77 -16.77 -2.96 14.07
CA VAL A 77 -15.75 -3.66 13.29
C VAL A 77 -14.58 -2.73 12.99
N PHE A 78 -14.85 -1.51 12.55
CA PHE A 78 -13.82 -0.51 12.27
C PHE A 78 -13.01 -0.18 13.50
N SER A 79 -13.65 0.03 14.64
CA SER A 79 -12.97 0.28 15.92
C SER A 79 -12.07 -0.88 16.31
N ALA A 80 -12.55 -2.11 16.17
CA ALA A 80 -11.78 -3.31 16.46
C ALA A 80 -10.53 -3.43 15.58
N ILE A 81 -10.67 -3.17 14.28
CA ILE A 81 -9.56 -3.20 13.32
C ILE A 81 -8.53 -2.12 13.66
N THR A 82 -8.98 -0.90 13.92
CA THR A 82 -8.11 0.22 14.27
C THR A 82 -7.34 -0.05 15.56
N THR A 83 -8.02 -0.55 16.59
CA THR A 83 -7.40 -0.91 17.86
C THR A 83 -6.35 -2.00 17.69
N ARG A 84 -6.68 -3.03 16.92
CA ARG A 84 -5.76 -4.14 16.62
C ARG A 84 -4.52 -3.66 15.88
N HIS A 85 -4.69 -2.78 14.92
CA HIS A 85 -3.58 -2.19 14.15
C HIS A 85 -2.67 -1.35 15.05
N ALA A 86 -3.24 -0.52 15.91
CA ALA A 86 -2.48 0.29 16.86
C ALA A 86 -1.68 -0.58 17.84
N SER A 87 -2.27 -1.65 18.35
CA SER A 87 -1.59 -2.62 19.21
C SER A 87 -0.42 -3.30 18.51
N ARG A 88 -0.63 -3.67 17.25
CA ARG A 88 0.41 -4.29 16.41
C ARG A 88 1.58 -3.36 16.19
N ARG A 89 1.33 -2.09 15.93
CA ARG A 89 2.37 -1.07 15.77
C ARG A 89 3.19 -0.89 17.04
N LYS A 90 2.56 -0.85 18.20
CA LYS A 90 3.23 -0.76 19.49
C LYS A 90 4.14 -1.95 19.75
N THR A 91 3.67 -3.15 19.46
CA THR A 91 4.44 -4.39 19.62
C THR A 91 5.68 -4.38 18.72
N LEU A 92 5.54 -3.98 17.47
CA LEU A 92 6.65 -3.87 16.52
C LEU A 92 7.67 -2.82 16.94
N SER A 93 7.24 -1.69 17.48
CA SER A 93 8.12 -0.65 18.03
C SER A 93 8.93 -1.17 19.19
N ARG A 94 8.35 -1.96 20.10
CA ARG A 94 9.04 -2.55 21.26
C ARG A 94 10.09 -3.56 20.85
N THR A 95 9.84 -4.33 19.81
CA THR A 95 10.77 -5.36 19.32
C THR A 95 12.01 -4.76 18.65
N LYS A 96 11.95 -3.53 18.20
CA LYS A 96 13.07 -2.82 17.55
C LYS A 96 14.03 -2.18 18.54
N ALA A 97 13.67 -2.07 19.80
CA ALA A 97 14.49 -1.43 20.83
C ALA A 97 15.69 -2.30 21.26
#